data_7fce2dd43a4607b133a4b85785d9f1d0
#
_entry.id   7fce2dd43a4607b133a4b85785d9f1d0
#
_cell.length_a   1.000
_cell.length_b   1.000
_cell.length_c   1.000
_cell.angle_alpha   90.00
_cell.angle_beta   90.00
_cell.angle_gamma   90.00
#
_symmetry.space_group_name_H-M   'P 1'
#
loop_
_entity.id
_entity.type
_entity.pdbx_description
1 polymer ?
#
loop_
_entity_poly.entity_id
_entity_poly.type
_entity_poly.pdbx_seq_one_letter_code
_entity_poly.pdbx_strand_id
1 'polypeptide(L)'
;MADYLPLEQAPLIETWQAMEECVGKGLVRHIGVCNFSTKKLGDLLAAASIAPMMNQVELHPYLQQHEMLKFCRENNILLTAYSPLGSSDRPKGMKKKDEPTLLDNGVLGKIAAKHQKTVAQILISW
;
A
#
# COMPACT_ATOMS: atom_id res chain seq x y z
N MET A 1 -22.69 16.23 -4.88
CA MET A 1 -21.70 15.33 -5.53
C MET A 1 -20.41 16.10 -5.59
N ALA A 2 -19.31 15.54 -5.12
CA ALA A 2 -18.02 16.18 -5.35
C ALA A 2 -17.72 16.12 -6.85
N ASP A 3 -17.45 17.26 -7.47
CA ASP A 3 -17.04 17.33 -8.87
C ASP A 3 -15.62 16.79 -8.97
N TYR A 4 -15.49 15.52 -9.32
CA TYR A 4 -14.19 14.94 -9.64
C TYR A 4 -13.73 15.46 -10.99
N LEU A 5 -12.51 16.00 -11.05
CA LEU A 5 -11.87 16.33 -12.32
C LEU A 5 -11.65 15.05 -13.13
N PRO A 6 -11.93 15.05 -14.44
CA PRO A 6 -11.56 13.96 -15.31
C PRO A 6 -10.05 13.67 -15.21
N LEU A 7 -9.65 12.39 -15.21
CA LEU A 7 -8.23 11.98 -15.12
C LEU A 7 -7.33 12.63 -16.18
N GLU A 8 -7.90 12.95 -17.34
CA GLU A 8 -7.22 13.63 -18.45
C GLU A 8 -6.86 15.09 -18.12
N GLN A 9 -7.55 15.72 -17.14
CA GLN A 9 -7.29 17.11 -16.74
C GLN A 9 -6.23 17.23 -15.63
N ALA A 10 -5.81 16.12 -15.02
CA ALA A 10 -4.76 16.09 -14.02
C ALA A 10 -3.81 14.91 -14.29
N PRO A 11 -2.93 15.01 -15.29
CA PRO A 11 -1.96 13.97 -15.60
C PRO A 11 -1.12 13.63 -14.36
N LEU A 12 -0.94 12.35 -14.10
CA LEU A 12 -0.20 11.87 -12.95
C LEU A 12 1.20 12.49 -12.83
N ILE A 13 1.86 12.66 -13.97
CA ILE A 13 3.23 13.22 -13.98
C ILE A 13 3.26 14.68 -13.53
N GLU A 14 2.28 15.50 -13.87
CA GLU A 14 2.21 16.90 -13.41
C GLU A 14 2.04 16.97 -11.89
N THR A 15 1.18 16.12 -11.33
CA THR A 15 1.02 15.99 -9.87
C THR A 15 2.34 15.55 -9.23
N TRP A 16 3.04 14.60 -9.84
CA TRP A 16 4.32 14.13 -9.33
C TRP A 16 5.39 15.20 -9.36
N GLN A 17 5.51 15.95 -10.46
CA GLN A 17 6.44 17.09 -10.59
C GLN A 17 6.20 18.15 -9.53
N ALA A 18 4.94 18.47 -9.23
CA ALA A 18 4.61 19.38 -8.12
C ALA A 18 5.07 18.84 -6.76
N MET A 19 5.01 17.53 -6.53
CA MET A 19 5.55 16.90 -5.32
C MET A 19 7.09 16.93 -5.30
N GLU A 20 7.76 16.73 -6.44
CA GLU A 20 9.21 16.89 -6.57
C GLU A 20 9.67 18.30 -6.24
N GLU A 21 8.90 19.32 -6.67
CA GLU A 21 9.17 20.71 -6.25
C GLU A 21 9.09 20.91 -4.74
N CYS A 22 8.18 20.23 -4.05
CA CYS A 22 8.12 20.29 -2.59
C CYS A 22 9.40 19.75 -1.94
N VAL A 23 10.00 18.70 -2.51
CA VAL A 23 11.31 18.20 -2.08
C VAL A 23 12.39 19.25 -2.33
N GLY A 24 12.44 19.81 -3.55
CA GLY A 24 13.41 20.84 -3.93
C GLY A 24 13.34 22.11 -3.06
N LYS A 25 12.14 22.48 -2.60
CA LYS A 25 11.89 23.59 -1.68
C LYS A 25 12.16 23.23 -0.21
N GLY A 26 12.55 21.99 0.10
CA GLY A 26 12.79 21.52 1.47
C GLY A 26 11.53 21.39 2.35
N LEU A 27 10.34 21.41 1.76
CA LEU A 27 9.06 21.28 2.48
C LEU A 27 8.82 19.86 2.96
N VAL A 28 9.31 18.86 2.22
CA VAL A 28 9.26 17.44 2.56
C VAL A 28 10.60 16.79 2.25
N ARG A 29 10.93 15.71 2.95
CA ARG A 29 12.19 14.96 2.72
C ARG A 29 12.03 13.88 1.66
N HIS A 30 10.90 13.23 1.64
CA HIS A 30 10.60 12.09 0.75
C HIS A 30 9.15 12.18 0.28
N ILE A 31 8.92 11.68 -0.91
CA ILE A 31 7.60 11.58 -1.53
C ILE A 31 7.31 10.13 -1.92
N GLY A 32 6.06 9.75 -1.95
CA GLY A 32 5.62 8.40 -2.24
C GLY A 32 4.22 8.35 -2.82
N VAL A 33 3.78 7.17 -3.13
CA VAL A 33 2.47 6.92 -3.75
C VAL A 33 1.68 5.88 -2.94
N CYS A 34 0.40 5.75 -3.24
CA CYS A 34 -0.43 4.70 -2.68
C CYS A 34 -1.30 4.05 -3.76
N ASN A 35 -1.54 2.74 -3.61
CA ASN A 35 -2.38 1.96 -4.51
C ASN A 35 -1.94 2.00 -5.99
N PHE A 36 -0.64 2.14 -6.24
CA PHE A 36 -0.11 2.03 -7.60
C PHE A 36 0.11 0.57 -7.95
N SER A 37 -0.28 0.19 -9.18
CA SER A 37 0.10 -1.08 -9.77
C SER A 37 1.58 -1.04 -10.21
N THR A 38 2.17 -2.21 -10.46
CA THR A 38 3.53 -2.31 -11.02
C THR A 38 3.67 -1.54 -12.33
N LYS A 39 2.62 -1.59 -13.19
CA LYS A 39 2.59 -0.78 -14.42
C LYS A 39 2.66 0.72 -14.14
N LYS A 40 1.79 1.22 -13.24
CA LYS A 40 1.79 2.66 -12.87
C LYS A 40 3.11 3.09 -12.24
N LEU A 41 3.73 2.24 -11.42
CA LEU A 41 5.06 2.52 -10.87
C LEU A 41 6.12 2.57 -11.97
N GLY A 42 6.10 1.63 -12.92
CA GLY A 42 7.01 1.62 -14.06
C GLY A 42 6.87 2.88 -14.92
N ASP A 43 5.63 3.26 -15.25
CA ASP A 43 5.34 4.48 -16.01
C ASP A 43 5.83 5.74 -15.26
N LEU A 44 5.63 5.79 -13.94
CA LEU A 44 6.11 6.88 -13.10
C LEU A 44 7.64 6.94 -13.05
N LEU A 45 8.30 5.81 -12.81
CA LEU A 45 9.77 5.73 -12.75
C LEU A 45 10.44 6.15 -14.06
N ALA A 46 9.79 5.90 -15.19
CA ALA A 46 10.31 6.32 -16.51
C ALA A 46 10.26 7.84 -16.74
N ALA A 47 9.40 8.57 -16.01
CA ALA A 47 9.15 9.99 -16.22
C ALA A 47 9.60 10.87 -15.03
N ALA A 48 9.73 10.31 -13.84
CA ALA A 48 10.07 11.02 -12.60
C ALA A 48 11.56 11.38 -12.53
N SER A 49 11.87 12.57 -12.02
CA SER A 49 13.24 12.97 -11.65
C SER A 49 13.62 12.44 -10.26
N ILE A 50 12.65 12.32 -9.36
CA ILE A 50 12.79 11.75 -8.02
C ILE A 50 11.90 10.51 -7.95
N ALA A 51 12.49 9.33 -7.76
CA ALA A 51 11.73 8.09 -7.61
C ALA A 51 10.86 8.12 -6.34
N PRO A 52 9.68 7.47 -6.34
CA PRO A 52 8.88 7.34 -5.13
C PRO A 52 9.65 6.52 -4.09
N MET A 53 9.76 7.05 -2.87
CA MET A 53 10.39 6.35 -1.75
C MET A 53 9.55 5.14 -1.32
N MET A 54 8.24 5.22 -1.46
CA MET A 54 7.30 4.24 -0.92
C MET A 54 6.05 4.12 -1.80
N ASN A 55 5.52 2.88 -1.88
CA ASN A 55 4.16 2.61 -2.32
C ASN A 55 3.38 2.01 -1.15
N GLN A 56 2.30 2.65 -0.72
CA GLN A 56 1.43 2.13 0.33
C GLN A 56 0.26 1.38 -0.30
N VAL A 57 0.12 0.09 0.02
CA VAL A 57 -0.92 -0.80 -0.54
C VAL A 57 -1.59 -1.65 0.54
N GLU A 58 -2.76 -2.19 0.28
CA GLU A 58 -3.31 -3.23 1.14
C GLU A 58 -2.40 -4.47 1.07
N LEU A 59 -1.91 -4.91 2.23
CA LEU A 59 -0.99 -6.04 2.31
C LEU A 59 -1.19 -6.78 3.63
N HIS A 60 -1.47 -8.08 3.54
CA HIS A 60 -1.70 -8.98 4.68
C HIS A 60 -1.70 -10.44 4.16
N PRO A 61 -1.71 -11.49 5.02
CA PRO A 61 -1.62 -12.88 4.60
C PRO A 61 -2.64 -13.36 3.55
N TYR A 62 -3.83 -12.72 3.47
CA TYR A 62 -4.81 -13.03 2.42
C TYR A 62 -4.60 -12.21 1.13
N LEU A 63 -3.73 -11.20 1.14
CA LEU A 63 -3.37 -10.38 -0.02
C LEU A 63 -1.86 -10.09 0.02
N GLN A 64 -1.07 -11.05 -0.39
CA GLN A 64 0.38 -11.07 -0.17
C GLN A 64 1.20 -10.22 -1.15
N GLN A 65 0.61 -9.74 -2.24
CA GLN A 65 1.23 -8.80 -3.18
C GLN A 65 2.62 -9.23 -3.71
N HIS A 66 2.84 -10.52 -3.99
CA HIS A 66 4.17 -11.06 -4.35
C HIS A 66 4.86 -10.33 -5.51
N GLU A 67 4.10 -10.03 -6.58
CA GLU A 67 4.65 -9.30 -7.74
C GLU A 67 5.02 -7.86 -7.38
N MET A 68 4.18 -7.20 -6.57
CA MET A 68 4.45 -5.86 -6.09
C MET A 68 5.66 -5.82 -5.17
N LEU A 69 5.79 -6.77 -4.24
CA LEU A 69 6.96 -6.92 -3.38
C LEU A 69 8.25 -7.08 -4.18
N LYS A 70 8.22 -7.96 -5.19
CA LYS A 70 9.35 -8.16 -6.10
C LYS A 70 9.70 -6.87 -6.83
N PHE A 71 8.73 -6.24 -7.48
CA PHE A 71 8.92 -5.01 -8.24
C PHE A 71 9.49 -3.88 -7.37
N CYS A 72 8.92 -3.66 -6.20
CA CYS A 72 9.36 -2.60 -5.29
C CYS A 72 10.81 -2.84 -4.80
N ARG A 73 11.14 -4.10 -4.47
CA ARG A 73 12.52 -4.47 -4.06
C ARG A 73 13.54 -4.20 -5.18
N GLU A 74 13.22 -4.57 -6.42
CA GLU A 74 14.09 -4.38 -7.59
C GLU A 74 14.31 -2.91 -7.94
N ASN A 75 13.36 -2.03 -7.56
CA ASN A 75 13.42 -0.60 -7.83
C ASN A 75 13.72 0.27 -6.59
N ASN A 76 14.13 -0.32 -5.47
CA ASN A 76 14.42 0.37 -4.21
C ASN A 76 13.23 1.20 -3.68
N ILE A 77 12.00 0.74 -3.88
CA ILE A 77 10.77 1.34 -3.36
C ILE A 77 10.36 0.58 -2.10
N LEU A 78 10.14 1.28 -1.00
CA LEU A 78 9.57 0.67 0.20
C LEU A 78 8.10 0.33 -0.02
N LEU A 79 7.69 -0.85 0.40
CA LEU A 79 6.28 -1.23 0.41
C LEU A 79 5.75 -1.11 1.83
N THR A 80 4.68 -0.34 2.00
CA THR A 80 4.02 -0.17 3.29
C THR A 80 2.62 -0.78 3.24
N ALA A 81 2.33 -1.65 4.21
CA ALA A 81 1.03 -2.26 4.34
C ALA A 81 0.01 -1.31 4.97
N TYR A 82 -1.12 -1.06 4.32
CA TYR A 82 -2.30 -0.61 5.04
C TYR A 82 -3.24 -1.81 5.30
N SER A 83 -4.13 -1.69 6.27
CA SER A 83 -5.01 -2.77 6.73
C SER A 83 -4.27 -4.09 7.04
N PRO A 84 -3.12 -4.08 7.72
CA PRO A 84 -2.33 -5.30 7.96
C PRO A 84 -3.08 -6.33 8.82
N LEU A 85 -4.10 -5.92 9.57
CA LEU A 85 -4.96 -6.79 10.36
C LEU A 85 -6.21 -7.28 9.60
N GLY A 86 -6.32 -6.92 8.32
CA GLY A 86 -7.55 -7.06 7.53
C GLY A 86 -8.53 -5.90 7.84
N SER A 87 -9.33 -5.53 6.86
CA SER A 87 -10.29 -4.42 6.98
C SER A 87 -11.63 -4.93 7.54
N SER A 88 -11.65 -5.31 8.80
CA SER A 88 -12.88 -5.78 9.46
C SER A 88 -13.94 -4.68 9.63
N ASP A 89 -13.55 -3.42 9.51
CA ASP A 89 -14.37 -2.21 9.59
C ASP A 89 -14.94 -1.73 8.25
N ARG A 90 -14.58 -2.40 7.12
CA ARG A 90 -15.14 -2.06 5.80
C ARG A 90 -16.67 -2.06 5.82
N PRO A 91 -17.31 -1.15 5.07
CA PRO A 91 -18.76 -1.12 4.92
C PRO A 91 -19.32 -2.49 4.49
N LYS A 92 -20.48 -2.88 5.03
CA LYS A 92 -21.11 -4.18 4.75
C LYS A 92 -21.26 -4.48 3.26
N GLY A 93 -21.53 -3.46 2.42
CA GLY A 93 -21.64 -3.61 0.97
C GLY A 93 -20.34 -3.95 0.24
N MET A 94 -19.18 -3.82 0.90
CA MET A 94 -17.85 -4.17 0.38
C MET A 94 -17.32 -5.49 0.93
N LYS A 95 -18.09 -6.18 1.81
CA LYS A 95 -17.72 -7.48 2.38
C LYS A 95 -18.52 -8.58 1.73
N LYS A 96 -17.90 -9.73 1.50
CA LYS A 96 -18.60 -10.98 1.19
C LYS A 96 -19.28 -11.50 2.48
N LYS A 97 -20.41 -12.20 2.32
CA LYS A 97 -21.23 -12.67 3.44
C LYS A 97 -20.45 -13.54 4.45
N ASP A 98 -19.47 -14.31 3.98
CA ASP A 98 -18.67 -15.24 4.78
C ASP A 98 -17.16 -14.95 4.59
N GLU A 99 -16.77 -13.69 4.55
CA GLU A 99 -15.37 -13.30 4.39
C GLU A 99 -14.59 -13.68 5.67
N PRO A 100 -13.50 -14.47 5.53
CA PRO A 100 -12.72 -14.89 6.69
C PRO A 100 -12.00 -13.70 7.34
N THR A 101 -11.99 -13.67 8.66
CA THR A 101 -11.31 -12.66 9.47
C THR A 101 -9.88 -13.12 9.76
N LEU A 102 -8.90 -12.26 9.53
CA LEU A 102 -7.49 -12.58 9.86
C LEU A 102 -7.29 -12.80 11.35
N LEU A 103 -7.93 -12.01 12.19
CA LEU A 103 -7.78 -12.09 13.65
C LEU A 103 -8.31 -13.41 14.24
N ASP A 104 -9.27 -14.05 13.57
CA ASP A 104 -9.86 -15.33 13.99
C ASP A 104 -9.24 -16.52 13.25
N ASN A 105 -8.17 -16.31 12.48
CA ASN A 105 -7.53 -17.37 11.70
C ASN A 105 -6.80 -18.35 12.65
N GLY A 106 -7.21 -19.63 12.60
CA GLY A 106 -6.67 -20.67 13.49
C GLY A 106 -5.17 -20.95 13.31
N VAL A 107 -4.62 -20.74 12.11
CA VAL A 107 -3.18 -20.90 11.86
C VAL A 107 -2.41 -19.76 12.54
N LEU A 108 -2.88 -18.53 12.38
CA LEU A 108 -2.29 -17.36 13.05
C LEU A 108 -2.41 -17.48 14.58
N GLY A 109 -3.54 -18.01 15.08
CA GLY A 109 -3.72 -18.29 16.51
C GLY A 109 -2.69 -19.29 17.06
N LYS A 110 -2.38 -20.36 16.32
CA LYS A 110 -1.34 -21.33 16.73
C LYS A 110 0.06 -20.70 16.73
N ILE A 111 0.38 -19.87 15.73
CA ILE A 111 1.66 -19.14 15.66
C ILE A 111 1.76 -18.17 16.84
N ALA A 112 0.70 -17.41 17.10
CA ALA A 112 0.62 -16.46 18.20
C ALA A 112 0.87 -17.13 19.55
N ALA A 113 0.20 -18.24 19.82
CA ALA A 113 0.41 -19.03 21.05
C ALA A 113 1.85 -19.53 21.19
N LYS A 114 2.44 -20.06 20.11
CA LYS A 114 3.84 -20.52 20.10
C LYS A 114 4.83 -19.41 20.47
N HIS A 115 4.58 -18.19 20.03
CA HIS A 115 5.47 -17.04 20.27
C HIS A 115 5.04 -16.18 21.47
N GLN A 116 4.02 -16.58 22.23
CA GLN A 116 3.46 -15.80 23.35
C GLN A 116 3.10 -14.37 22.94
N LYS A 117 2.50 -14.24 21.75
CA LYS A 117 2.06 -12.99 21.14
C LYS A 117 0.58 -13.03 20.83
N THR A 118 -0.01 -11.87 20.57
CA THR A 118 -1.35 -11.79 20.01
C THR A 118 -1.34 -12.03 18.51
N VAL A 119 -2.47 -12.43 17.93
CA VAL A 119 -2.61 -12.55 16.47
C VAL A 119 -2.29 -11.23 15.76
N ALA A 120 -2.70 -10.10 16.33
CA ALA A 120 -2.38 -8.77 15.80
C ALA A 120 -0.87 -8.51 15.75
N GLN A 121 -0.13 -8.87 16.79
CA GLN A 121 1.34 -8.74 16.82
C GLN A 121 2.02 -9.62 15.77
N ILE A 122 1.51 -10.82 15.51
CA ILE A 122 2.00 -11.70 14.44
C ILE A 122 1.75 -11.04 13.08
N LEU A 123 0.54 -10.53 12.84
CA LEU A 123 0.18 -9.87 11.59
C LEU A 123 1.02 -8.62 11.29
N ILE A 124 1.32 -7.82 12.32
CA ILE A 124 2.16 -6.61 12.16
C ILE A 124 3.64 -6.97 11.91
N SER A 125 4.08 -8.13 12.38
CA SER A 125 5.46 -8.60 12.22
C SER A 125 5.67 -9.40 10.92
N TRP A 126 4.59 -9.80 10.28
CA TRP A 126 4.59 -10.54 9.02
C TRP A 126 5.01 -9.66 7.85
#